data_28211a1d63b4c5f8f60ddf27c7525681
#
_entry.id   28211a1d63b4c5f8f60ddf27c7525681
#
_cell.length_a   1.000
_cell.length_b   1.000
_cell.length_c   1.000
_cell.angle_alpha   90.00
_cell.angle_beta   90.00
_cell.angle_gamma   90.00
#
_symmetry.space_group_name_H-M   'P 1'
#
loop_
_entity.id
_entity.type
_entity.pdbx_description
1 polymer ?
#
loop_
_entity_poly.entity_id
_entity_poly.type
_entity_poly.pdbx_seq_one_letter_code
_entity_poly.pdbx_strand_id
1 'polypeptide(L)'
;MVYSDTPGVLSPNYRLQEKMLEFSRSALVDADVLLYVTEPQDTIDRNPDFIEKVRRMASSPSLEGRAGERFVGPRVFLIINKIDLTTQETLDSLVAFWHTQLPEAKIFPISAQERFGVPQLFEAIKQALPPGPPFFPKDQLTDKPARFFVDEIIREKILLNYDKEIPYSVEVEVESFKEENKLIRIDAVIYCERESQKGIIIGKAGSALKRVGSQARKDIEDFFQKQVFLQLFVKVDKDWRSNTNRLKHYGYDLT
;
A
#
# COMPACT_ATOMS: atom_id res chain seq x y z
N MET A 1 -3.67 -15.20 9.85
CA MET A 1 -4.02 -14.42 8.66
C MET A 1 -2.88 -13.45 8.39
N VAL A 2 -2.42 -13.37 7.15
CA VAL A 2 -1.37 -12.46 6.68
C VAL A 2 -1.98 -11.58 5.60
N TYR A 3 -1.70 -10.29 5.66
CA TYR A 3 -2.07 -9.32 4.63
C TYR A 3 -0.83 -8.97 3.82
N SER A 4 -0.93 -9.08 2.49
CA SER A 4 0.05 -8.53 1.56
C SER A 4 -0.51 -7.26 0.94
N ASP A 5 0.06 -6.12 1.30
CA ASP A 5 -0.27 -4.86 0.65
C ASP A 5 0.44 -4.76 -0.69
N THR A 6 -0.27 -4.28 -1.71
CA THR A 6 0.29 -4.14 -3.06
C THR A 6 0.17 -2.70 -3.54
N PRO A 7 1.14 -2.24 -4.34
CA PRO A 7 0.98 -0.96 -5.03
C PRO A 7 -0.27 -0.92 -5.88
N GLY A 8 -0.82 0.27 -6.06
CA GLY A 8 -1.97 0.50 -6.94
C GLY A 8 -1.69 0.07 -8.38
N VAL A 9 -2.69 -0.52 -9.02
CA VAL A 9 -2.61 -0.98 -10.42
C VAL A 9 -2.80 0.22 -11.35
N LEU A 10 -1.73 0.63 -12.02
CA LEU A 10 -1.69 1.78 -12.94
C LEU A 10 -1.14 1.34 -14.29
N SER A 11 -1.46 2.09 -15.34
CA SER A 11 -0.72 2.00 -16.60
C SER A 11 0.66 2.64 -16.41
N PRO A 12 1.77 1.87 -16.52
CA PRO A 12 3.09 2.38 -16.17
C PRO A 12 3.60 3.39 -17.19
N ASN A 13 4.07 4.54 -16.70
CA ASN A 13 4.70 5.59 -17.51
C ASN A 13 6.22 5.64 -17.32
N TYR A 14 6.74 5.03 -16.27
CA TYR A 14 8.17 4.97 -15.95
C TYR A 14 8.51 3.71 -15.13
N ARG A 15 9.78 3.39 -15.05
CA ARG A 15 10.31 2.11 -14.56
C ARG A 15 9.86 1.70 -13.16
N LEU A 16 9.74 2.66 -12.24
CA LEU A 16 9.21 2.38 -10.91
C LEU A 16 7.78 1.82 -10.98
N GLN A 17 6.91 2.41 -11.82
CA GLN A 17 5.53 1.93 -11.97
C GLN A 17 5.47 0.55 -12.63
N GLU A 18 6.40 0.23 -13.54
CA GLU A 18 6.53 -1.14 -14.09
C GLU A 18 6.83 -2.15 -12.97
N LYS A 19 7.77 -1.82 -12.08
CA LYS A 19 8.11 -2.67 -10.93
C LYS A 19 6.97 -2.81 -9.92
N MET A 20 6.26 -1.73 -9.64
CA MET A 20 5.05 -1.75 -8.81
C MET A 20 3.98 -2.70 -9.38
N LEU A 21 3.77 -2.65 -10.70
CA LEU A 21 2.81 -3.53 -11.38
C LEU A 21 3.27 -5.00 -11.38
N GLU A 22 4.56 -5.28 -11.56
CA GLU A 22 5.13 -6.63 -11.43
C GLU A 22 4.89 -7.19 -10.03
N PHE A 23 5.12 -6.39 -8.98
CA PHE A 23 4.85 -6.78 -7.59
C PHE A 23 3.37 -7.12 -7.38
N SER A 24 2.45 -6.27 -7.85
CA SER A 24 1.01 -6.52 -7.76
C SER A 24 0.60 -7.79 -8.52
N ARG A 25 1.26 -8.10 -9.64
CA ARG A 25 1.02 -9.33 -10.41
C ARG A 25 1.53 -10.59 -9.69
N SER A 26 2.66 -10.52 -9.00
CA SER A 26 3.20 -11.66 -8.25
C SER A 26 2.34 -11.98 -7.02
N ALA A 27 1.85 -10.97 -6.32
CA ALA A 27 0.97 -11.14 -5.16
C ALA A 27 -0.35 -11.86 -5.48
N LEU A 28 -0.80 -11.83 -6.75
CA LEU A 28 -2.01 -12.56 -7.17
C LEU A 28 -1.83 -14.08 -7.13
N VAL A 29 -0.59 -14.59 -7.25
CA VAL A 29 -0.34 -16.04 -7.43
C VAL A 29 -0.51 -16.79 -6.12
N ASP A 30 -0.16 -16.18 -4.98
CA ASP A 30 -0.08 -16.85 -3.69
C ASP A 30 -1.26 -16.50 -2.75
N ALA A 31 -2.27 -15.76 -3.24
CA ALA A 31 -3.38 -15.29 -2.43
C ALA A 31 -4.46 -16.36 -2.24
N ASP A 32 -4.85 -16.67 -1.00
CA ASP A 32 -6.07 -17.44 -0.69
C ASP A 32 -7.34 -16.60 -0.89
N VAL A 33 -7.25 -15.31 -0.58
CA VAL A 33 -8.31 -14.30 -0.77
C VAL A 33 -7.70 -13.08 -1.44
N LEU A 34 -8.26 -12.70 -2.58
CA LEU A 34 -7.90 -11.48 -3.28
C LEU A 34 -8.87 -10.35 -2.92
N LEU A 35 -8.35 -9.28 -2.37
CA LEU A 35 -9.11 -8.05 -2.10
C LEU A 35 -8.86 -7.06 -3.26
N TYR A 36 -9.81 -6.94 -4.17
CA TYR A 36 -9.75 -5.94 -5.24
C TYR A 36 -10.42 -4.66 -4.75
N VAL A 37 -9.60 -3.67 -4.39
CA VAL A 37 -10.08 -2.41 -3.81
C VAL A 37 -10.24 -1.35 -4.90
N THR A 38 -11.42 -0.75 -4.95
CA THR A 38 -11.78 0.35 -5.86
C THR A 38 -12.51 1.46 -5.11
N GLU A 39 -12.73 2.59 -5.77
CA GLU A 39 -13.49 3.71 -5.23
C GLU A 39 -14.57 4.18 -6.25
N PRO A 40 -15.58 4.99 -5.83
CA PRO A 40 -16.69 5.38 -6.70
C PRO A 40 -16.29 6.10 -7.99
N GLN A 41 -15.11 6.71 -8.02
CA GLN A 41 -14.61 7.46 -9.17
C GLN A 41 -13.69 6.63 -10.08
N ASP A 42 -13.37 5.38 -9.70
CA ASP A 42 -12.51 4.51 -10.49
C ASP A 42 -13.23 4.01 -11.73
N THR A 43 -12.49 3.98 -12.83
CA THR A 43 -12.94 3.40 -14.11
C THR A 43 -12.10 2.16 -14.43
N ILE A 44 -12.70 1.19 -15.11
CA ILE A 44 -12.02 -0.03 -15.58
C ILE A 44 -10.87 0.27 -16.55
N ASP A 45 -10.94 1.40 -17.24
CA ASP A 45 -10.00 1.77 -18.31
C ASP A 45 -8.56 1.96 -17.85
N ARG A 46 -8.30 2.04 -16.53
CA ARG A 46 -6.95 2.22 -16.01
C ARG A 46 -6.03 1.02 -16.24
N ASN A 47 -6.54 -0.21 -16.21
CA ASN A 47 -5.78 -1.40 -16.56
C ASN A 47 -6.70 -2.60 -16.89
N PRO A 48 -7.24 -2.69 -18.11
CA PRO A 48 -8.17 -3.74 -18.51
C PRO A 48 -7.55 -5.15 -18.46
N ASP A 49 -6.24 -5.27 -18.74
CA ASP A 49 -5.54 -6.56 -18.69
C ASP A 49 -5.48 -7.13 -17.26
N PHE A 50 -5.35 -6.26 -16.27
CA PHE A 50 -5.33 -6.69 -14.87
C PHE A 50 -6.70 -7.22 -14.42
N ILE A 51 -7.77 -6.52 -14.77
CA ILE A 51 -9.16 -6.97 -14.48
C ILE A 51 -9.47 -8.29 -15.16
N GLU A 52 -9.04 -8.47 -16.41
CA GLU A 52 -9.23 -9.74 -17.11
C GLU A 52 -8.48 -10.88 -16.40
N LYS A 53 -7.28 -10.62 -15.87
CA LYS A 53 -6.56 -11.60 -15.06
C LYS A 53 -7.30 -11.95 -13.78
N VAL A 54 -7.82 -10.94 -13.06
CA VAL A 54 -8.64 -11.14 -11.85
C VAL A 54 -9.90 -11.95 -12.19
N ARG A 55 -10.57 -11.65 -13.30
CA ARG A 55 -11.75 -12.38 -13.77
C ARG A 55 -11.43 -13.86 -14.03
N ARG A 56 -10.34 -14.16 -14.71
CA ARG A 56 -9.91 -15.54 -14.97
C ARG A 56 -9.60 -16.29 -13.67
N MET A 57 -8.99 -15.62 -12.70
CA MET A 57 -8.71 -16.21 -11.38
C MET A 57 -10.00 -16.51 -10.61
N ALA A 58 -10.96 -15.58 -10.61
CA ALA A 58 -12.26 -15.75 -9.97
C ALA A 58 -13.08 -16.90 -10.59
N SER A 59 -12.96 -17.08 -11.90
CA SER A 59 -13.69 -18.11 -12.68
C SER A 59 -12.94 -19.45 -12.77
N SER A 60 -11.72 -19.55 -12.23
CA SER A 60 -10.93 -20.79 -12.32
C SER A 60 -11.59 -21.90 -11.52
N PRO A 61 -11.95 -23.04 -12.16
CA PRO A 61 -12.47 -24.20 -11.45
C PRO A 61 -11.39 -24.73 -10.51
N SER A 62 -11.83 -25.31 -9.41
CA SER A 62 -10.94 -26.03 -8.49
C SER A 62 -10.15 -27.09 -9.25
N LEU A 63 -8.84 -26.93 -9.39
CA LEU A 63 -7.97 -27.98 -9.90
C LEU A 63 -7.74 -28.98 -8.75
N GLU A 64 -8.06 -30.25 -8.97
CA GLU A 64 -7.69 -31.33 -8.05
C GLU A 64 -6.16 -31.48 -8.05
N GLY A 65 -5.53 -31.15 -6.95
CA GLY A 65 -4.09 -31.38 -6.75
C GLY A 65 -3.78 -32.87 -6.65
N ARG A 66 -2.52 -33.26 -6.93
CA ARG A 66 -2.02 -34.65 -6.91
C ARG A 66 -2.20 -35.41 -5.58
N ALA A 67 -2.66 -34.76 -4.52
CA ALA A 67 -2.85 -35.35 -3.17
C ALA A 67 -4.30 -35.25 -2.66
N GLY A 68 -5.29 -34.99 -3.53
CA GLY A 68 -6.68 -34.80 -3.10
C GLY A 68 -6.96 -33.43 -2.46
N GLU A 69 -6.02 -32.53 -2.45
CA GLU A 69 -6.21 -31.14 -2.05
C GLU A 69 -6.88 -30.38 -3.21
N ARG A 70 -8.06 -29.88 -2.95
CA ARG A 70 -8.78 -28.98 -3.87
C ARG A 70 -8.07 -27.64 -3.87
N PHE A 71 -7.29 -27.35 -4.90
CA PHE A 71 -6.89 -25.98 -5.20
C PHE A 71 -8.12 -25.23 -5.72
N VAL A 72 -8.78 -24.53 -4.84
CA VAL A 72 -9.79 -23.52 -5.19
C VAL A 72 -8.99 -22.25 -5.54
N GLY A 73 -9.20 -21.67 -6.71
CA GLY A 73 -8.63 -20.35 -7.01
C GLY A 73 -8.99 -19.33 -5.92
N PRO A 74 -8.24 -18.23 -5.79
CA PRO A 74 -8.47 -17.28 -4.72
C PRO A 74 -9.89 -16.75 -4.75
N ARG A 75 -10.53 -16.67 -3.59
CA ARG A 75 -11.84 -16.01 -3.48
C ARG A 75 -11.64 -14.51 -3.72
N VAL A 76 -12.32 -13.96 -4.73
CA VAL A 76 -12.23 -12.54 -5.04
C VAL A 76 -13.30 -11.77 -4.28
N PHE A 77 -12.86 -10.81 -3.48
CA PHE A 77 -13.70 -9.82 -2.83
C PHE A 77 -13.47 -8.47 -3.47
N LEU A 78 -14.52 -7.92 -4.07
CA LEU A 78 -14.51 -6.57 -4.61
C LEU A 78 -14.92 -5.59 -3.51
N ILE A 79 -14.05 -4.65 -3.19
CA ILE A 79 -14.27 -3.66 -2.15
C ILE A 79 -14.48 -2.30 -2.81
N ILE A 80 -15.68 -1.74 -2.67
CA ILE A 80 -15.95 -0.35 -3.07
C ILE A 80 -15.76 0.51 -1.81
N ASN A 81 -14.58 1.12 -1.68
CA ASN A 81 -14.24 1.97 -0.55
C ASN A 81 -14.70 3.42 -0.77
N LYS A 82 -14.67 4.25 0.26
CA LYS A 82 -15.05 5.67 0.25
C LYS A 82 -16.52 5.91 -0.14
N ILE A 83 -17.42 5.01 0.25
CA ILE A 83 -18.85 5.19 -0.04
C ILE A 83 -19.48 6.40 0.66
N ASP A 84 -18.82 6.95 1.69
CA ASP A 84 -19.14 8.22 2.35
C ASP A 84 -19.05 9.42 1.41
N LEU A 85 -18.34 9.31 0.28
CA LEU A 85 -18.19 10.35 -0.75
C LEU A 85 -19.16 10.20 -1.92
N THR A 86 -20.16 9.31 -1.84
CA THR A 86 -21.10 9.06 -2.95
C THR A 86 -22.54 8.95 -2.46
N THR A 87 -23.49 8.99 -3.40
CA THR A 87 -24.92 8.80 -3.09
C THR A 87 -25.31 7.32 -3.19
N GLN A 88 -26.43 6.95 -2.55
CA GLN A 88 -26.97 5.59 -2.63
C GLN A 88 -27.26 5.16 -4.08
N GLU A 89 -27.85 6.04 -4.88
CA GLU A 89 -28.17 5.77 -6.28
C GLU A 89 -26.90 5.48 -7.13
N THR A 90 -25.84 6.26 -6.90
CA THR A 90 -24.55 6.02 -7.56
C THR A 90 -23.93 4.70 -7.11
N LEU A 91 -24.01 4.40 -5.81
CA LEU A 91 -23.49 3.16 -5.25
C LEU A 91 -24.22 1.94 -5.83
N ASP A 92 -25.56 1.97 -5.91
CA ASP A 92 -26.36 0.89 -6.49
C ASP A 92 -25.98 0.63 -7.97
N SER A 93 -25.77 1.70 -8.72
CA SER A 93 -25.31 1.63 -10.11
C SER A 93 -23.90 1.01 -10.22
N LEU A 94 -22.98 1.38 -9.32
CA LEU A 94 -21.63 0.81 -9.26
C LEU A 94 -21.64 -0.67 -8.89
N VAL A 95 -22.45 -1.06 -7.92
CA VAL A 95 -22.61 -2.47 -7.53
C VAL A 95 -23.13 -3.29 -8.71
N ALA A 96 -24.17 -2.80 -9.41
CA ALA A 96 -24.70 -3.47 -10.61
C ALA A 96 -23.66 -3.58 -11.72
N PHE A 97 -22.90 -2.51 -11.96
CA PHE A 97 -21.81 -2.50 -12.93
C PHE A 97 -20.73 -3.54 -12.59
N TRP A 98 -20.23 -3.53 -11.36
CA TRP A 98 -19.19 -4.46 -10.94
C TRP A 98 -19.67 -5.92 -10.93
N HIS A 99 -20.94 -6.16 -10.64
CA HIS A 99 -21.53 -7.48 -10.74
C HIS A 99 -21.49 -8.04 -12.17
N THR A 100 -21.62 -7.17 -13.19
CA THR A 100 -21.44 -7.60 -14.59
C THR A 100 -19.99 -7.83 -14.97
N GLN A 101 -19.05 -7.10 -14.36
CA GLN A 101 -17.64 -7.22 -14.68
C GLN A 101 -16.96 -8.40 -13.97
N LEU A 102 -17.34 -8.66 -12.72
CA LEU A 102 -16.79 -9.72 -11.87
C LEU A 102 -17.95 -10.49 -11.19
N PRO A 103 -18.71 -11.30 -11.94
CA PRO A 103 -19.92 -11.96 -11.41
C PRO A 103 -19.65 -12.92 -10.26
N GLU A 104 -18.46 -13.52 -10.19
CA GLU A 104 -18.06 -14.45 -9.13
C GLU A 104 -17.50 -13.74 -7.88
N ALA A 105 -17.28 -12.42 -7.95
CA ALA A 105 -16.74 -11.67 -6.82
C ALA A 105 -17.85 -11.31 -5.83
N LYS A 106 -17.54 -11.45 -4.54
CA LYS A 106 -18.41 -10.92 -3.48
C LYS A 106 -18.12 -9.44 -3.27
N ILE A 107 -19.16 -8.59 -3.42
CA ILE A 107 -19.01 -7.13 -3.36
C ILE A 107 -19.23 -6.64 -1.92
N PHE A 108 -18.33 -5.77 -1.46
CA PHE A 108 -18.36 -5.13 -0.15
C PHE A 108 -18.26 -3.61 -0.30
N PRO A 109 -19.37 -2.88 -0.25
CA PRO A 109 -19.33 -1.43 -0.10
C PRO A 109 -18.90 -1.06 1.33
N ILE A 110 -17.85 -0.26 1.46
CA ILE A 110 -17.31 0.16 2.77
C ILE A 110 -16.92 1.64 2.76
N SER A 111 -16.87 2.23 3.95
CA SER A 111 -16.05 3.40 4.24
C SER A 111 -15.00 3.00 5.29
N ALA A 112 -13.75 2.91 4.87
CA ALA A 112 -12.66 2.58 5.79
C ALA A 112 -12.46 3.71 6.83
N GLN A 113 -12.65 4.97 6.41
CA GLN A 113 -12.54 6.14 7.28
C GLN A 113 -13.61 6.13 8.37
N GLU A 114 -14.88 5.90 8.00
CA GLU A 114 -16.01 5.86 8.92
C GLU A 114 -16.20 4.47 9.57
N ARG A 115 -15.33 3.51 9.25
CA ARG A 115 -15.39 2.11 9.71
C ARG A 115 -16.70 1.38 9.38
N PHE A 116 -17.44 1.89 8.40
CA PHE A 116 -18.68 1.26 7.93
C PHE A 116 -18.36 0.07 7.02
N GLY A 117 -19.02 -1.07 7.25
CA GLY A 117 -18.83 -2.30 6.47
C GLY A 117 -17.52 -3.06 6.76
N VAL A 118 -16.55 -2.46 7.44
CA VAL A 118 -15.23 -3.07 7.73
C VAL A 118 -15.34 -4.32 8.61
N PRO A 119 -16.13 -4.36 9.70
CA PRO A 119 -16.29 -5.58 10.50
C PRO A 119 -16.86 -6.75 9.70
N GLN A 120 -17.85 -6.50 8.84
CA GLN A 120 -18.48 -7.52 7.98
C GLN A 120 -17.49 -8.07 6.96
N LEU A 121 -16.70 -7.19 6.33
CA LEU A 121 -15.62 -7.58 5.43
C LEU A 121 -14.59 -8.47 6.16
N PHE A 122 -14.15 -8.07 7.35
CA PHE A 122 -13.18 -8.81 8.16
C PHE A 122 -13.67 -10.23 8.49
N GLU A 123 -14.93 -10.38 8.92
CA GLU A 123 -15.52 -11.69 9.20
C GLU A 123 -15.64 -12.54 7.92
N ALA A 124 -15.98 -11.93 6.78
CA ALA A 124 -16.03 -12.63 5.51
C ALA A 124 -14.65 -13.14 5.07
N ILE A 125 -13.58 -12.34 5.27
CA ILE A 125 -12.20 -12.76 5.00
C ILE A 125 -11.84 -13.96 5.88
N LYS A 126 -12.10 -13.89 7.19
CA LYS A 126 -11.81 -15.00 8.11
C LYS A 126 -12.49 -16.30 7.71
N GLN A 127 -13.75 -16.23 7.29
CA GLN A 127 -14.51 -17.39 6.83
C GLN A 127 -14.05 -17.95 5.49
N ALA A 128 -13.39 -17.10 4.67
CA ALA A 128 -12.90 -17.49 3.37
C ALA A 128 -11.52 -18.15 3.40
N LEU A 129 -10.72 -17.87 4.43
CA LEU A 129 -9.38 -18.41 4.58
C LEU A 129 -9.40 -19.89 4.95
N PRO A 130 -8.52 -20.72 4.35
CA PRO A 130 -8.36 -22.11 4.77
C PRO A 130 -7.73 -22.18 6.16
N PRO A 131 -8.06 -23.22 6.95
CA PRO A 131 -7.38 -23.49 8.20
C PRO A 131 -5.93 -23.93 7.90
N GLY A 132 -4.98 -23.41 8.67
CA GLY A 132 -3.56 -23.75 8.48
C GLY A 132 -2.71 -23.34 9.68
N PRO A 133 -1.45 -23.78 9.73
CA PRO A 133 -0.51 -23.33 10.74
C PRO A 133 -0.19 -21.83 10.53
N PRO A 134 0.24 -21.14 11.59
CA PRO A 134 0.66 -19.74 11.46
C PRO A 134 1.93 -19.65 10.59
N PHE A 135 1.96 -18.73 9.64
CA PHE A 135 3.14 -18.45 8.81
C PHE A 135 4.27 -17.75 9.58
N PHE A 136 3.90 -16.99 10.62
CA PHE A 136 4.83 -16.27 11.49
C PHE A 136 4.69 -16.71 12.94
N PRO A 137 5.74 -16.62 13.77
CA PRO A 137 5.64 -16.74 15.21
C PRO A 137 4.54 -15.82 15.77
N LYS A 138 3.87 -16.25 16.87
CA LYS A 138 2.71 -15.51 17.41
C LYS A 138 3.05 -14.12 17.95
N ASP A 139 4.31 -13.88 18.26
CA ASP A 139 4.87 -12.61 18.72
C ASP A 139 5.43 -11.73 17.59
N GLN A 140 5.43 -12.24 16.35
CA GLN A 140 5.86 -11.51 15.17
C GLN A 140 4.64 -11.01 14.39
N LEU A 141 4.46 -9.69 14.34
CA LEU A 141 3.35 -9.05 13.62
C LEU A 141 3.62 -8.85 12.13
N THR A 142 4.90 -8.79 11.73
CA THR A 142 5.32 -8.46 10.36
C THR A 142 6.73 -8.97 10.08
N ASP A 143 7.08 -9.13 8.81
CA ASP A 143 8.44 -9.41 8.34
C ASP A 143 9.27 -8.15 8.11
N LYS A 144 8.66 -6.96 8.21
CA LYS A 144 9.33 -5.69 7.95
C LYS A 144 10.17 -5.22 9.15
N PRO A 145 11.37 -4.66 8.90
CA PRO A 145 12.19 -4.08 9.96
C PRO A 145 11.58 -2.79 10.50
N ALA A 146 11.99 -2.38 11.70
CA ALA A 146 11.54 -1.14 12.34
C ALA A 146 11.73 0.11 11.46
N ARG A 147 12.80 0.15 10.67
CA ARG A 147 13.09 1.26 9.74
C ARG A 147 11.97 1.44 8.70
N PHE A 148 11.43 0.35 8.17
CA PHE A 148 10.33 0.41 7.21
C PHE A 148 9.13 1.20 7.74
N PHE A 149 8.73 0.98 8.99
CA PHE A 149 7.60 1.73 9.56
C PHE A 149 7.91 3.20 9.75
N VAL A 150 9.16 3.54 10.06
CA VAL A 150 9.60 4.93 10.14
C VAL A 150 9.53 5.60 8.77
N ASP A 151 10.01 4.93 7.72
CA ASP A 151 9.94 5.43 6.34
C ASP A 151 8.49 5.70 5.93
N GLU A 152 7.58 4.75 6.20
CA GLU A 152 6.16 4.89 5.86
C GLU A 152 5.45 5.96 6.68
N ILE A 153 5.75 6.11 7.98
CA ILE A 153 5.20 7.21 8.79
C ILE A 153 5.64 8.57 8.24
N ILE A 154 6.92 8.71 7.88
CA ILE A 154 7.42 9.96 7.28
C ILE A 154 6.76 10.20 5.91
N ARG A 155 6.62 9.16 5.08
CA ARG A 155 5.96 9.22 3.77
C ARG A 155 4.50 9.66 3.90
N GLU A 156 3.77 9.13 4.88
CA GLU A 156 2.40 9.56 5.19
C GLU A 156 2.34 11.06 5.52
N LYS A 157 3.28 11.57 6.35
CA LYS A 157 3.28 13.01 6.67
C LYS A 157 3.65 13.88 5.47
N ILE A 158 4.46 13.35 4.54
CA ILE A 158 4.70 14.04 3.26
C ILE A 158 3.40 14.09 2.45
N LEU A 159 2.67 12.99 2.34
CA LEU A 159 1.39 12.94 1.62
C LEU A 159 0.35 13.91 2.20
N LEU A 160 0.31 14.08 3.53
CA LEU A 160 -0.65 14.94 4.21
C LEU A 160 -0.28 16.44 4.19
N ASN A 161 0.99 16.78 3.95
CA ASN A 161 1.49 18.15 4.07
C ASN A 161 1.89 18.80 2.75
N TYR A 162 1.99 18.05 1.66
CA TYR A 162 2.32 18.56 0.34
C TYR A 162 1.28 18.12 -0.69
N ASP A 163 1.15 18.94 -1.73
CA ASP A 163 0.17 18.74 -2.80
C ASP A 163 0.86 18.41 -4.13
N LYS A 164 0.06 18.19 -5.16
CA LYS A 164 0.45 17.94 -6.56
C LYS A 164 1.39 16.75 -6.68
N GLU A 165 2.54 16.96 -7.35
CA GLU A 165 3.50 15.91 -7.66
C GLU A 165 4.48 15.61 -6.53
N ILE A 166 4.62 16.46 -5.51
CA ILE A 166 5.63 16.28 -4.46
C ILE A 166 5.52 14.93 -3.76
N PRO A 167 4.34 14.52 -3.24
CA PRO A 167 4.21 13.23 -2.54
C PRO A 167 4.60 12.01 -3.39
N TYR A 168 4.43 12.12 -4.71
CA TYR A 168 4.68 11.04 -5.67
C TYR A 168 6.08 11.07 -6.29
N SER A 169 6.88 12.07 -5.96
CA SER A 169 8.22 12.29 -6.53
C SER A 169 9.34 12.17 -5.50
N VAL A 170 9.01 11.73 -4.30
CA VAL A 170 9.97 11.57 -3.21
C VAL A 170 10.16 10.11 -2.83
N GLU A 171 11.37 9.81 -2.34
CA GLU A 171 11.69 8.58 -1.65
C GLU A 171 12.18 8.91 -0.24
N VAL A 172 11.86 8.07 0.73
CA VAL A 172 12.27 8.23 2.13
C VAL A 172 13.15 7.06 2.51
N GLU A 173 14.30 7.35 3.10
CA GLU A 173 15.24 6.33 3.56
C GLU A 173 15.75 6.67 4.96
N VAL A 174 15.61 5.75 5.89
CA VAL A 174 16.24 5.83 7.21
C VAL A 174 17.71 5.43 7.10
N GLU A 175 18.62 6.40 7.05
CA GLU A 175 20.07 6.17 7.02
C GLU A 175 20.59 5.61 8.37
N SER A 176 20.05 6.10 9.49
CA SER A 176 20.47 5.70 10.83
C SER A 176 19.28 5.44 11.74
N PHE A 177 19.28 4.29 12.41
CA PHE A 177 18.31 3.94 13.46
C PHE A 177 19.07 3.34 14.63
N LYS A 178 19.13 4.07 15.76
CA LYS A 178 19.84 3.66 16.97
C LYS A 178 18.87 3.64 18.14
N GLU A 179 18.57 2.46 18.62
CA GLU A 179 17.70 2.27 19.76
C GLU A 179 18.52 2.20 21.05
N GLU A 180 18.26 3.16 21.93
CA GLU A 180 18.78 3.23 23.29
C GLU A 180 17.67 2.86 24.30
N ASN A 181 18.00 2.72 25.58
CA ASN A 181 17.02 2.27 26.58
C ASN A 181 15.73 3.13 26.62
N LYS A 182 15.84 4.45 26.50
CA LYS A 182 14.72 5.38 26.62
C LYS A 182 14.49 6.27 25.38
N LEU A 183 15.40 6.22 24.42
CA LEU A 183 15.41 7.12 23.27
C LEU A 183 15.76 6.35 22.01
N ILE A 184 15.05 6.62 20.93
CA ILE A 184 15.41 6.17 19.58
C ILE A 184 15.95 7.38 18.82
N ARG A 185 17.16 7.27 18.25
CA ARG A 185 17.74 8.28 17.38
C ARG A 185 17.60 7.84 15.92
N ILE A 186 17.00 8.70 15.13
CA ILE A 186 16.68 8.43 13.74
C ILE A 186 17.18 9.57 12.87
N ASP A 187 17.99 9.23 11.86
CA ASP A 187 18.36 10.13 10.78
C ASP A 187 17.71 9.60 9.49
N ALA A 188 16.85 10.37 8.87
CA ALA A 188 16.18 10.01 7.65
C ALA A 188 16.36 11.06 6.55
N VAL A 189 16.42 10.62 5.32
CA VAL A 189 16.60 11.46 4.13
C VAL A 189 15.37 11.34 3.25
N ILE A 190 14.88 12.49 2.83
CA ILE A 190 13.86 12.62 1.80
C ILE A 190 14.57 12.95 0.50
N TYR A 191 14.59 12.01 -0.44
CA TYR A 191 15.13 12.21 -1.77
C TYR A 191 14.05 12.76 -2.70
N CYS A 192 14.43 13.73 -3.54
CA CYS A 192 13.56 14.29 -4.57
C CYS A 192 14.34 14.43 -5.89
N GLU A 193 13.65 14.60 -7.01
CA GLU A 193 14.31 14.61 -8.33
C GLU A 193 14.93 15.96 -8.70
N ARG A 194 14.42 17.09 -8.14
CA ARG A 194 14.78 18.44 -8.59
C ARG A 194 15.02 19.39 -7.41
N GLU A 195 15.92 20.37 -7.62
CA GLU A 195 16.18 21.42 -6.62
C GLU A 195 14.94 22.27 -6.30
N SER A 196 14.03 22.49 -7.28
CA SER A 196 12.76 23.16 -7.03
C SER A 196 11.87 22.40 -6.03
N GLN A 197 11.81 21.08 -6.14
CA GLN A 197 11.08 20.21 -5.20
C GLN A 197 11.71 20.26 -3.81
N LYS A 198 13.05 20.19 -3.72
CA LYS A 198 13.79 20.35 -2.47
C LYS A 198 13.43 21.66 -1.77
N GLY A 199 13.38 22.76 -2.52
CA GLY A 199 12.97 24.06 -1.98
C GLY A 199 11.55 24.05 -1.39
N ILE A 200 10.61 23.40 -2.09
CA ILE A 200 9.21 23.24 -1.61
C ILE A 200 9.17 22.38 -0.36
N ILE A 201 9.88 21.24 -0.32
CA ILE A 201 9.91 20.32 0.81
C ILE A 201 10.48 20.99 2.05
N ILE A 202 11.56 21.75 1.92
CA ILE A 202 12.17 22.49 3.04
C ILE A 202 11.23 23.63 3.49
N GLY A 203 10.68 24.39 2.53
CA GLY A 203 9.85 25.54 2.80
C GLY A 203 10.62 26.76 3.32
N LYS A 204 9.92 27.86 3.53
CA LYS A 204 10.52 29.12 4.03
C LYS A 204 11.16 28.88 5.41
N ALA A 205 12.45 29.13 5.51
CA ALA A 205 13.26 28.91 6.71
C ALA A 205 13.08 27.52 7.37
N GLY A 206 12.85 26.49 6.55
CA GLY A 206 12.69 25.10 7.01
C GLY A 206 11.34 24.80 7.66
N SER A 207 10.36 25.69 7.58
CA SER A 207 9.08 25.57 8.29
C SER A 207 8.24 24.36 7.85
N ALA A 208 8.23 24.02 6.56
CA ALA A 208 7.47 22.89 6.04
C ALA A 208 8.09 21.57 6.49
N LEU A 209 9.41 21.41 6.34
CA LEU A 209 10.12 20.22 6.78
C LEU A 209 10.01 20.01 8.31
N LYS A 210 10.08 21.10 9.10
CA LYS A 210 9.90 21.07 10.55
C LYS A 210 8.51 20.56 10.93
N ARG A 211 7.47 20.97 10.19
CA ARG A 211 6.08 20.51 10.44
C ARG A 211 5.97 19.00 10.19
N VAL A 212 6.46 18.50 9.05
CA VAL A 212 6.50 17.07 8.73
C VAL A 212 7.27 16.30 9.81
N GLY A 213 8.47 16.75 10.16
CA GLY A 213 9.29 16.10 11.16
C GLY A 213 8.64 16.04 12.55
N SER A 214 7.94 17.11 12.95
CA SER A 214 7.24 17.14 14.24
C SER A 214 6.06 16.19 14.28
N GLN A 215 5.29 16.08 13.20
CA GLN A 215 4.16 15.14 13.10
C GLN A 215 4.67 13.70 13.03
N ALA A 216 5.64 13.42 12.16
CA ALA A 216 6.24 12.09 12.04
C ALA A 216 6.84 11.62 13.37
N ARG A 217 7.61 12.49 14.06
CA ARG A 217 8.20 12.17 15.37
C ARG A 217 7.14 11.70 16.36
N LYS A 218 6.01 12.42 16.46
CA LYS A 218 4.93 12.08 17.38
C LYS A 218 4.36 10.69 17.07
N ASP A 219 4.07 10.41 15.82
CA ASP A 219 3.47 9.12 15.44
C ASP A 219 4.47 7.97 15.57
N ILE A 220 5.79 8.23 15.36
CA ILE A 220 6.85 7.25 15.62
C ILE A 220 6.98 6.99 17.14
N GLU A 221 6.90 8.03 17.99
CA GLU A 221 6.86 7.88 19.44
C GLU A 221 5.65 7.04 19.90
N ASP A 222 4.49 7.30 19.31
CA ASP A 222 3.26 6.53 19.58
C ASP A 222 3.37 5.07 19.10
N PHE A 223 4.04 4.82 17.96
CA PHE A 223 4.24 3.48 17.44
C PHE A 223 5.21 2.64 18.28
N PHE A 224 6.35 3.21 18.63
CA PHE A 224 7.40 2.49 19.39
C PHE A 224 7.23 2.59 20.91
N GLN A 225 6.31 3.41 21.42
CA GLN A 225 6.10 3.69 22.84
C GLN A 225 7.40 4.15 23.53
N LYS A 226 8.23 4.92 22.81
CA LYS A 226 9.51 5.46 23.26
C LYS A 226 9.70 6.89 22.77
N GLN A 227 10.52 7.68 23.47
CA GLN A 227 10.93 8.98 22.98
C GLN A 227 11.75 8.86 21.69
N VAL A 228 11.59 9.82 20.77
CA VAL A 228 12.28 9.81 19.48
C VAL A 228 12.97 11.15 19.23
N PHE A 229 14.23 11.06 18.85
CA PHE A 229 14.98 12.16 18.26
C PHE A 229 15.06 11.93 16.76
N LEU A 230 14.27 12.68 15.98
CA LEU A 230 14.17 12.56 14.52
C LEU A 230 14.89 13.74 13.85
N GLN A 231 15.86 13.44 12.99
CA GLN A 231 16.46 14.39 12.06
C GLN A 231 16.04 14.06 10.63
N LEU A 232 15.55 15.07 9.90
CA LEU A 232 15.17 14.95 8.49
C LEU A 232 16.11 15.78 7.63
N PHE A 233 16.61 15.16 6.57
CA PHE A 233 17.40 15.81 5.53
C PHE A 233 16.69 15.73 4.19
N VAL A 234 16.96 16.65 3.28
CA VAL A 234 16.44 16.63 1.92
C VAL A 234 17.60 16.66 0.94
N LYS A 235 17.69 15.63 0.10
CA LYS A 235 18.73 15.50 -0.93
C LYS A 235 18.08 15.39 -2.32
N VAL A 236 18.77 15.87 -3.34
CA VAL A 236 18.35 15.67 -4.74
C VAL A 236 19.04 14.42 -5.28
N ASP A 237 18.23 13.50 -5.76
CA ASP A 237 18.66 12.32 -6.51
C ASP A 237 17.95 12.34 -7.88
N LYS A 238 18.66 12.83 -8.90
CA LYS A 238 18.09 13.05 -10.22
C LYS A 238 17.67 11.76 -10.88
N ASP A 239 16.49 11.77 -11.46
CA ASP A 239 15.94 10.68 -12.28
C ASP A 239 15.89 9.30 -11.56
N TRP A 240 15.86 9.29 -10.21
CA TRP A 240 15.89 8.06 -9.41
C TRP A 240 14.78 7.08 -9.78
N ARG A 241 13.56 7.57 -10.13
CA ARG A 241 12.42 6.73 -10.52
C ARG A 241 12.61 5.96 -11.83
N SER A 242 13.55 6.38 -12.66
CA SER A 242 13.90 5.74 -13.93
C SER A 242 15.24 5.00 -13.88
N ASN A 243 16.00 5.15 -12.81
CA ASN A 243 17.32 4.57 -12.65
C ASN A 243 17.27 3.23 -11.94
N THR A 244 17.59 2.15 -12.64
CA THR A 244 17.53 0.78 -12.10
C THR A 244 18.39 0.58 -10.85
N ASN A 245 19.60 1.16 -10.81
CA ASN A 245 20.49 1.00 -9.66
C ASN A 245 19.94 1.72 -8.42
N ARG A 246 19.32 2.90 -8.62
CA ARG A 246 18.65 3.63 -7.55
C ARG A 246 17.42 2.88 -7.05
N LEU A 247 16.61 2.36 -7.96
CA LEU A 247 15.44 1.54 -7.59
C LEU A 247 15.85 0.30 -6.79
N LYS A 248 16.93 -0.38 -7.17
CA LYS A 248 17.50 -1.49 -6.39
C LYS A 248 17.93 -1.05 -4.99
N HIS A 249 18.63 0.08 -4.90
CA HIS A 249 19.08 0.63 -3.63
C HIS A 249 17.92 0.91 -2.69
N TYR A 250 16.82 1.45 -3.22
CA TYR A 250 15.59 1.74 -2.47
C TYR A 250 14.67 0.50 -2.24
N GLY A 251 15.12 -0.69 -2.61
CA GLY A 251 14.41 -1.93 -2.34
C GLY A 251 13.29 -2.28 -3.34
N TYR A 252 13.23 -1.63 -4.50
CA TYR A 252 12.26 -1.92 -5.56
C TYR A 252 12.69 -3.06 -6.50
N ASP A 253 13.66 -3.87 -6.14
CA ASP A 253 14.09 -5.02 -6.95
C ASP A 253 13.32 -6.27 -6.50
N LEU A 254 12.54 -6.81 -7.42
CA LEU A 254 11.98 -8.15 -7.30
C LEU A 254 13.03 -9.11 -7.88
N THR A 255 13.76 -9.78 -7.03
CA THR A 255 14.50 -11.00 -7.40
C THR A 255 13.59 -12.21 -7.30
#